data_37b27d371ca5134c29b22eed07b099c7
#
_entry.id   37b27d371ca5134c29b22eed07b099c7
#
_cell.length_a   1.000
_cell.length_b   1.000
_cell.length_c   1.000
_cell.angle_alpha   90.00
_cell.angle_beta   90.00
_cell.angle_gamma   90.00
#
_symmetry.space_group_name_H-M   'P 1'
#
loop_
_entity.id
_entity.type
_entity.pdbx_description
1 polymer ?
#
loop_
_entity_poly.entity_id
_entity_poly.type
_entity_poly.pdbx_seq_one_letter_code
_entity_poly.pdbx_strand_id
1 'polypeptide(L)'
;MSKFVKVMYGTTSGAKSDFNYKIGEVNISNNWNSKADNPRDFGGFNYCSEECILRWLHRGDTIYDVDIPKDAEVVQLEGSTTIYRTNKIIIKNPRKVDDDLALRFYEISKI
;
A
#
# COMPACT_ATOMS: atom_id res chain seq x y z
N MET A 1 -13.42 0.36 11.95
CA MET A 1 -12.91 0.96 10.72
C MET A 1 -11.59 0.31 10.34
N SER A 2 -11.49 -0.12 9.11
CA SER A 2 -10.26 -0.73 8.63
C SER A 2 -9.18 0.33 8.43
N LYS A 3 -7.99 0.03 8.90
CA LYS A 3 -6.81 0.81 8.57
C LYS A 3 -6.24 0.38 7.23
N PHE A 4 -5.65 1.31 6.52
CA PHE A 4 -4.90 1.01 5.30
C PHE A 4 -3.40 1.02 5.59
N VAL A 5 -2.70 0.10 4.96
CA VAL A 5 -1.27 -0.10 5.19
C VAL A 5 -0.57 -0.44 3.87
N LYS A 6 0.76 -0.28 3.87
CA LYS A 6 1.59 -0.61 2.72
C LYS A 6 2.91 -1.20 3.20
N VAL A 7 3.33 -2.30 2.56
CA VAL A 7 4.64 -2.93 2.83
C VAL A 7 5.63 -2.44 1.77
N MET A 8 6.81 -2.06 2.22
CA MET A 8 7.85 -1.51 1.34
C MET A 8 9.24 -1.97 1.80
N TYR A 9 10.24 -1.81 0.92
CA TYR A 9 11.65 -1.92 1.30
C TYR A 9 12.15 -0.52 1.64
N GLY A 10 12.22 -0.21 2.94
CA GLY A 10 12.54 1.14 3.37
C GLY A 10 11.55 2.16 2.83
N THR A 11 12.00 3.02 1.94
CA THR A 11 11.16 4.04 1.27
C THR A 11 10.91 3.72 -0.20
N THR A 12 11.19 2.48 -0.65
CA THR A 12 10.93 2.07 -2.03
C THR A 12 9.95 0.90 -2.05
N SER A 13 9.06 0.90 -3.02
CA SER A 13 8.14 -0.21 -3.24
C SER A 13 8.81 -1.29 -4.10
N GLY A 14 8.54 -2.56 -3.80
CA GLY A 14 9.03 -3.66 -4.62
C GLY A 14 8.61 -3.58 -6.07
N ALA A 15 7.45 -2.97 -6.36
CA ALA A 15 6.95 -2.81 -7.71
C ALA A 15 7.55 -1.60 -8.44
N LYS A 16 8.08 -0.64 -7.70
CA LYS A 16 8.64 0.62 -8.23
C LYS A 16 9.91 0.97 -7.48
N SER A 17 10.95 0.18 -7.69
CA SER A 17 12.21 0.32 -6.96
C SER A 17 12.95 1.64 -7.23
N ASP A 18 12.63 2.33 -8.32
CA ASP A 18 13.22 3.61 -8.70
C ASP A 18 12.50 4.81 -8.09
N PHE A 19 11.39 4.61 -7.42
CA PHE A 19 10.63 5.69 -6.80
C PHE A 19 10.85 5.70 -5.29
N ASN A 20 11.34 6.81 -4.76
CA ASN A 20 11.52 7.01 -3.33
C ASN A 20 10.33 7.78 -2.75
N TYR A 21 9.59 7.14 -1.84
CA TYR A 21 8.46 7.76 -1.18
C TYR A 21 8.95 8.74 -0.11
N LYS A 22 8.21 9.83 0.06
CA LYS A 22 8.45 10.80 1.14
C LYS A 22 7.49 10.50 2.28
N ILE A 23 8.03 10.28 3.47
CA ILE A 23 7.23 9.95 4.66
C ILE A 23 6.55 11.23 5.17
N GLY A 24 5.23 11.12 5.42
CA GLY A 24 4.45 12.23 5.97
C GLY A 24 4.04 13.31 4.98
N GLU A 25 4.39 13.13 3.71
CA GLU A 25 4.04 14.08 2.65
C GLU A 25 3.19 13.39 1.59
N VAL A 26 2.46 14.16 0.81
CA VAL A 26 1.68 13.61 -0.32
C VAL A 26 2.65 13.20 -1.42
N ASN A 27 2.64 11.91 -1.75
CA ASN A 27 3.34 11.37 -2.91
C ASN A 27 2.37 11.35 -4.08
N ILE A 28 2.78 11.89 -5.22
CA ILE A 28 1.93 12.03 -6.40
C ILE A 28 2.48 11.17 -7.52
N SER A 29 1.62 10.34 -8.11
CA SER A 29 1.99 9.50 -9.24
C SER A 29 2.10 10.32 -10.51
N ASN A 30 3.13 10.05 -11.30
CA ASN A 30 3.32 10.68 -12.61
C ASN A 30 2.86 9.79 -13.78
N ASN A 31 2.36 8.59 -13.49
CA ASN A 31 1.95 7.64 -14.51
C ASN A 31 0.53 7.09 -14.29
N TRP A 32 -0.32 7.85 -13.59
CA TRP A 32 -1.67 7.42 -13.26
C TRP A 32 -2.58 7.39 -14.49
N ASN A 33 -3.29 6.28 -14.69
CA ASN A 33 -4.28 6.15 -15.74
C ASN A 33 -5.45 5.26 -15.25
N SER A 34 -6.46 5.88 -14.67
CA SER A 34 -7.62 5.18 -14.12
C SER A 34 -8.53 4.56 -15.19
N LYS A 35 -8.33 4.89 -16.46
CA LYS A 35 -9.12 4.38 -17.57
C LYS A 35 -8.45 3.23 -18.33
N ALA A 36 -7.31 2.76 -17.85
CA ALA A 36 -6.62 1.66 -18.48
C ALA A 36 -7.45 0.37 -18.38
N ASP A 37 -7.42 -0.42 -19.44
CA ASP A 37 -8.14 -1.70 -19.48
C ASP A 37 -7.46 -2.77 -18.61
N ASN A 38 -6.15 -2.67 -18.46
CA ASN A 38 -5.37 -3.64 -17.71
C ASN A 38 -4.91 -3.02 -16.38
N PRO A 39 -5.12 -3.67 -15.24
CA PRO A 39 -4.64 -3.15 -13.94
C PRO A 39 -3.16 -2.78 -13.90
N ARG A 40 -2.33 -3.43 -14.69
CA ARG A 40 -0.89 -3.11 -14.79
C ARG A 40 -0.64 -1.71 -15.30
N ASP A 41 -1.55 -1.18 -16.10
CA ASP A 41 -1.40 0.10 -16.78
C ASP A 41 -2.00 1.26 -16.00
N PHE A 42 -2.66 0.98 -14.85
CA PHE A 42 -3.19 2.04 -13.99
C PHE A 42 -2.09 2.95 -13.44
N GLY A 43 -0.90 2.41 -13.21
CA GLY A 43 0.15 3.15 -12.55
C GLY A 43 -0.19 3.43 -11.09
N GLY A 44 0.32 4.52 -10.55
CA GLY A 44 0.00 4.94 -9.19
C GLY A 44 0.62 4.09 -8.10
N PHE A 45 0.01 4.13 -6.91
CA PHE A 45 0.51 3.46 -5.71
C PHE A 45 -0.48 2.42 -5.23
N ASN A 46 -0.01 1.24 -4.87
CA ASN A 46 -0.87 0.19 -4.31
C ASN A 46 -0.83 0.21 -2.78
N TYR A 47 -1.92 -0.19 -2.17
CA TYR A 47 -2.03 -0.36 -0.73
C TYR A 47 -3.17 -1.34 -0.43
N CYS A 48 -3.28 -1.76 0.82
CA CYS A 48 -4.32 -2.70 1.22
C CYS A 48 -4.81 -2.40 2.64
N SER A 49 -5.89 -3.07 3.05
CA SER A 49 -6.36 -2.99 4.44
C SER A 49 -5.49 -3.88 5.33
N GLU A 50 -5.51 -3.63 6.64
CA GLU A 50 -4.75 -4.43 7.60
C GLU A 50 -5.10 -5.91 7.54
N GLU A 51 -6.36 -6.24 7.29
CA GLU A 51 -6.81 -7.62 7.24
C GLU A 51 -6.15 -8.42 6.10
N CYS A 52 -5.66 -7.73 5.09
CA CYS A 52 -5.08 -8.37 3.91
C CYS A 52 -3.56 -8.31 3.87
N ILE A 53 -2.93 -7.64 4.85
CA ILE A 53 -1.49 -7.34 4.78
C ILE A 53 -0.60 -8.58 4.82
N LEU A 54 -1.05 -9.66 5.46
CA LEU A 54 -0.25 -10.88 5.59
C LEU A 54 0.19 -11.44 4.24
N ARG A 55 -0.62 -11.28 3.22
CA ARG A 55 -0.31 -11.76 1.87
C ARG A 55 0.81 -10.98 1.23
N TRP A 56 1.12 -9.80 1.76
CA TRP A 56 2.08 -8.87 1.18
C TRP A 56 3.33 -8.67 2.01
N LEU A 57 3.43 -9.30 3.21
CA LEU A 57 4.57 -9.13 4.10
C LEU A 57 5.89 -9.50 3.45
N HIS A 58 5.89 -10.46 2.53
CA HIS A 58 7.09 -10.88 1.81
C HIS A 58 7.57 -9.84 0.79
N ARG A 59 6.81 -8.78 0.57
CA ARG A 59 7.11 -7.73 -0.42
C ARG A 59 7.96 -6.60 0.14
N GLY A 60 8.38 -6.69 1.41
CA GLY A 60 9.19 -5.64 1.99
C GLY A 60 9.60 -5.94 3.42
N ASP A 61 10.33 -5.00 3.99
CA ASP A 61 10.83 -5.08 5.37
C ASP A 61 10.23 -4.00 6.29
N THR A 62 9.41 -3.12 5.75
CA THR A 62 8.83 -1.98 6.49
C THR A 62 7.36 -1.84 6.17
N ILE A 63 6.53 -1.65 7.19
CA ILE A 63 5.11 -1.38 7.05
C ILE A 63 4.85 0.07 7.40
N TYR A 64 4.05 0.73 6.58
CA TYR A 64 3.58 2.10 6.79
C TYR A 64 2.07 2.13 6.95
N ASP A 65 1.59 3.02 7.80
CA ASP A 65 0.18 3.41 7.78
C ASP A 65 -0.05 4.30 6.56
N VAL A 66 -1.23 4.20 5.96
CA VAL A 66 -1.57 4.90 4.73
C VAL A 66 -2.75 5.83 4.97
N ASP A 67 -2.59 7.09 4.55
CA ASP A 67 -3.69 8.05 4.44
C ASP A 67 -3.88 8.41 2.98
N ILE A 68 -5.13 8.57 2.58
CA ILE A 68 -5.48 8.92 1.20
C ILE A 68 -6.00 10.36 1.19
N PRO A 69 -5.35 11.28 0.45
CA PRO A 69 -5.85 12.65 0.33
C PRO A 69 -7.27 12.69 -0.25
N LYS A 70 -8.05 13.68 0.14
CA LYS A 70 -9.45 13.80 -0.30
C LYS A 70 -9.59 13.95 -1.81
N ASP A 71 -8.61 14.56 -2.45
CA ASP A 71 -8.63 14.77 -3.90
C ASP A 71 -7.97 13.64 -4.68
N ALA A 72 -7.57 12.55 -4.01
CA ALA A 72 -6.97 11.40 -4.67
C ALA A 72 -8.03 10.58 -5.40
N GLU A 73 -7.64 10.00 -6.52
CA GLU A 73 -8.43 8.99 -7.21
C GLU A 73 -8.04 7.61 -6.67
N VAL A 74 -9.01 6.74 -6.45
CA VAL A 74 -8.78 5.40 -5.92
C VAL A 74 -9.52 4.40 -6.79
N VAL A 75 -8.83 3.30 -7.13
CA VAL A 75 -9.41 2.17 -7.85
C VAL A 75 -9.23 0.93 -7.01
N GLN A 76 -10.30 0.17 -6.83
CA GLN A 76 -10.24 -1.13 -6.17
C GLN A 76 -10.03 -2.21 -7.23
N LEU A 77 -8.99 -3.02 -7.06
CA LEU A 77 -8.69 -4.13 -7.95
C LEU A 77 -9.49 -5.35 -7.52
N GLU A 78 -10.17 -5.98 -8.45
CA GLU A 78 -10.89 -7.21 -8.20
C GLU A 78 -9.93 -8.39 -8.06
N GLY A 79 -10.28 -9.33 -7.18
CA GLY A 79 -9.47 -10.51 -6.95
C GLY A 79 -9.74 -11.13 -5.59
N SER A 80 -8.96 -12.14 -5.23
CA SER A 80 -9.09 -12.85 -3.95
C SER A 80 -8.64 -12.00 -2.75
N THR A 81 -7.94 -10.89 -3.00
CA THR A 81 -7.52 -9.93 -1.98
C THR A 81 -7.96 -8.54 -2.37
N THR A 82 -8.36 -7.75 -1.38
CA THR A 82 -8.73 -6.37 -1.61
C THR A 82 -7.47 -5.53 -1.72
N ILE A 83 -7.15 -5.09 -2.92
CA ILE A 83 -6.03 -4.20 -3.21
C ILE A 83 -6.59 -2.94 -3.83
N TYR A 84 -6.03 -1.81 -3.42
CA TYR A 84 -6.40 -0.50 -3.96
C TYR A 84 -5.21 0.11 -4.69
N ARG A 85 -5.49 0.93 -5.68
CA ARG A 85 -4.50 1.79 -6.32
C ARG A 85 -4.98 3.22 -6.27
N THR A 86 -4.04 4.14 -6.09
CA THR A 86 -4.35 5.56 -5.99
C THR A 86 -3.27 6.39 -6.68
N ASN A 87 -3.64 7.59 -7.11
CA ASN A 87 -2.68 8.53 -7.70
C ASN A 87 -1.96 9.39 -6.66
N LYS A 88 -2.45 9.43 -5.42
CA LYS A 88 -1.84 10.19 -4.33
C LYS A 88 -1.90 9.40 -3.04
N ILE A 89 -0.79 9.36 -2.30
CA ILE A 89 -0.71 8.59 -1.08
C ILE A 89 0.17 9.30 -0.05
N ILE A 90 -0.22 9.18 1.22
CA ILE A 90 0.62 9.60 2.35
C ILE A 90 0.99 8.34 3.13
N ILE A 91 2.29 8.11 3.32
CA ILE A 91 2.78 7.01 4.16
C ILE A 91 3.36 7.60 5.44
N LYS A 92 3.10 6.94 6.57
CA LYS A 92 3.54 7.40 7.88
C LYS A 92 3.76 6.24 8.84
N ASN A 93 4.36 6.51 9.97
CA ASN A 93 4.55 5.55 11.07
C ASN A 93 5.27 4.27 10.62
N PRO A 94 6.50 4.38 10.07
CA PRO A 94 7.24 3.17 9.64
C PRO A 94 7.51 2.22 10.80
N ARG A 95 7.29 0.94 10.54
CA ARG A 95 7.56 -0.14 11.49
C ARG A 95 8.27 -1.26 10.76
N LYS A 96 9.34 -1.77 11.36
CA LYS A 96 10.04 -2.90 10.77
C LYS A 96 9.17 -4.15 10.87
N VAL A 97 9.14 -4.93 9.81
CA VAL A 97 8.45 -6.22 9.79
C VAL A 97 9.28 -7.21 10.60
N ASP A 98 8.70 -7.72 11.70
CA ASP A 98 9.28 -8.75 12.53
C ASP A 98 8.22 -9.78 12.92
N ASP A 99 8.62 -10.80 13.69
CA ASP A 99 7.70 -11.89 14.05
C ASP A 99 6.53 -11.39 14.91
N ASP A 100 6.77 -10.46 15.81
CA ASP A 100 5.71 -9.90 16.67
C ASP A 100 4.68 -9.13 15.84
N LEU A 101 5.15 -8.34 14.90
CA LEU A 101 4.27 -7.56 14.02
C LEU A 101 3.45 -8.49 13.10
N ALA A 102 4.10 -9.51 12.54
CA ALA A 102 3.42 -10.49 11.71
C ALA A 102 2.33 -11.22 12.49
N LEU A 103 2.60 -11.58 13.75
CA LEU A 103 1.63 -12.23 14.61
C LEU A 103 0.42 -11.33 14.90
N ARG A 104 0.65 -10.03 15.11
CA ARG A 104 -0.45 -9.06 15.31
C ARG A 104 -1.37 -9.01 14.10
N PHE A 105 -0.81 -8.95 12.90
CA PHE A 105 -1.62 -8.93 11.69
C PHE A 105 -2.32 -10.26 11.46
N TYR A 106 -1.72 -11.37 11.84
CA TYR A 106 -2.37 -12.67 11.80
C TYR A 106 -3.61 -12.70 12.68
N GLU A 107 -3.52 -12.16 13.90
CA GLU A 107 -4.67 -12.07 14.81
C GLU A 107 -5.78 -11.20 14.22
N ILE A 108 -5.43 -10.08 13.59
CA ILE A 108 -6.41 -9.21 12.93
C ILE A 108 -7.10 -9.95 11.77
N SER A 109 -6.34 -10.72 11.00
CA SER A 109 -6.88 -11.40 9.81
C SER A 109 -7.81 -12.58 10.13
N LYS A 110 -7.79 -13.06 11.37
CA LYS A 110 -8.68 -14.15 11.80
C LYS A 110 -10.13 -13.73 12.00
N ILE A 111 -10.39 -12.47 12.08
CA ILE A 111 -11.73 -11.94 12.37
C ILE A 111 -12.63 -12.04 11.13
#